data_e33e3851aa0759d6de47e817b2c290e3
#
_entry.id   e33e3851aa0759d6de47e817b2c290e3
#
_cell.length_a   1.000
_cell.length_b   1.000
_cell.length_c   1.000
_cell.angle_alpha   90.00
_cell.angle_beta   90.00
_cell.angle_gamma   90.00
#
_symmetry.space_group_name_H-M   'P 1'
#
loop_
_entity.id
_entity.type
_entity.pdbx_description
1 polymer ?
#
loop_
_entity_poly.entity_id
_entity_poly.type
_entity_poly.pdbx_seq_one_letter_code
_entity_poly.pdbx_strand_id
1 'polypeptide(L)'
;TKLVCYHDYRVEATPKNVRRAMNRIGVELFPYYLAVRLADVKAQSPYQKREKIENIVEMRRLYQEIIKKQECVTLRQLAVGGRELMDLGMKPGRELGSMLSELLEYVLDDPARNDKEILCAYVKNKLNL
;
A
#
# COMPACT_ATOMS: atom_id res chain seq x y z
N THR A 1 -11.56 -14.54 8.64
CA THR A 1 -11.26 -14.02 7.32
C THR A 1 -10.42 -12.74 7.39
N LYS A 2 -9.77 -12.42 6.31
CA LYS A 2 -8.93 -11.21 6.22
C LYS A 2 -9.74 -9.94 6.46
N LEU A 3 -10.97 -9.88 6.00
CA LEU A 3 -11.84 -8.72 6.20
C LEU A 3 -12.22 -8.55 7.68
N VAL A 4 -12.49 -9.64 8.38
CA VAL A 4 -12.81 -9.60 9.81
C VAL A 4 -11.61 -9.09 10.61
N CYS A 5 -10.39 -9.51 10.28
CA CYS A 5 -9.18 -9.06 10.95
C CYS A 5 -8.96 -7.55 10.84
N TYR A 6 -9.42 -6.94 9.74
CA TYR A 6 -9.16 -5.52 9.47
C TYR A 6 -10.34 -4.60 9.71
N HIS A 7 -11.50 -5.11 10.19
CA HIS A 7 -12.68 -4.25 10.35
C HIS A 7 -12.47 -3.12 11.37
N ASP A 8 -11.57 -3.30 12.36
CA ASP A 8 -11.22 -2.28 13.34
C ASP A 8 -10.01 -1.44 12.92
N TYR A 9 -9.41 -1.75 11.78
CA TYR A 9 -8.23 -1.03 11.30
C TYR A 9 -8.62 0.39 10.88
N ARG A 10 -8.01 1.37 11.53
CA ARG A 10 -8.31 2.78 11.26
C ARG A 10 -7.25 3.39 10.36
N VAL A 11 -7.69 4.00 9.27
CA VAL A 11 -6.82 4.62 8.28
C VAL A 11 -7.24 6.07 8.10
N GLU A 12 -6.32 7.01 8.26
CA GLU A 12 -6.57 8.38 7.84
C GLU A 12 -6.67 8.43 6.32
N ALA A 13 -7.60 9.25 5.81
CA ALA A 13 -7.84 9.33 4.37
C ALA A 13 -6.78 10.20 3.69
N THR A 14 -5.59 9.65 3.53
CA THR A 14 -4.51 10.26 2.75
C THR A 14 -4.06 9.27 1.68
N PRO A 15 -3.53 9.75 0.53
CA PRO A 15 -3.09 8.82 -0.52
C PRO A 15 -2.07 7.79 -0.03
N LYS A 16 -1.11 8.23 0.77
CA LYS A 16 -0.08 7.36 1.35
C LYS A 16 -0.71 6.25 2.19
N ASN A 17 -1.61 6.61 3.11
CA ASN A 17 -2.25 5.65 3.99
C ASN A 17 -3.16 4.69 3.23
N VAL A 18 -3.86 5.18 2.21
CA VAL A 18 -4.73 4.33 1.38
C VAL A 18 -3.88 3.34 0.61
N ARG A 19 -2.76 3.75 0.02
CA ARG A 19 -1.86 2.82 -0.68
C ARG A 19 -1.35 1.72 0.25
N ARG A 20 -0.95 2.07 1.46
CA ARG A 20 -0.49 1.09 2.46
C ARG A 20 -1.60 0.13 2.88
N ALA A 21 -2.80 0.66 3.08
CA ALA A 21 -3.96 -0.17 3.42
C ALA A 21 -4.32 -1.12 2.26
N MET A 22 -4.28 -0.65 1.02
CA MET A 22 -4.52 -1.48 -0.16
C MET A 22 -3.50 -2.62 -0.24
N ASN A 23 -2.24 -2.36 0.10
CA ASN A 23 -1.21 -3.38 0.11
C ASN A 23 -1.49 -4.44 1.20
N ARG A 24 -1.84 -4.00 2.41
CA ARG A 24 -2.08 -4.91 3.55
C ARG A 24 -3.34 -5.75 3.37
N ILE A 25 -4.43 -5.11 2.97
CA ILE A 25 -5.75 -5.77 2.86
C ILE A 25 -5.85 -6.53 1.55
N GLY A 26 -5.27 -6.00 0.50
CA GLY A 26 -5.39 -6.52 -0.85
C GLY A 26 -6.20 -5.58 -1.72
N VAL A 27 -5.72 -5.31 -2.93
CA VAL A 27 -6.37 -4.37 -3.85
C VAL A 27 -7.81 -4.81 -4.15
N GLU A 28 -8.01 -6.10 -4.36
CA GLU A 28 -9.33 -6.64 -4.68
C GLU A 28 -10.29 -6.64 -3.50
N LEU A 29 -9.76 -6.77 -2.27
CA LEU A 29 -10.56 -6.82 -1.05
C LEU A 29 -10.84 -5.43 -0.47
N PHE A 30 -10.14 -4.42 -0.91
CA PHE A 30 -10.27 -3.08 -0.33
C PHE A 30 -11.68 -2.51 -0.44
N PRO A 31 -12.40 -2.63 -1.59
CA PRO A 31 -13.79 -2.17 -1.66
C PRO A 31 -14.70 -2.86 -0.64
N TYR A 32 -14.49 -4.17 -0.40
CA TYR A 32 -15.25 -4.91 0.61
C TYR A 32 -14.93 -4.42 2.01
N TYR A 33 -13.65 -4.13 2.29
CA TYR A 33 -13.25 -3.54 3.55
C TYR A 33 -13.97 -2.22 3.81
N LEU A 34 -14.06 -1.35 2.80
CA LEU A 34 -14.78 -0.08 2.93
C LEU A 34 -16.28 -0.29 3.17
N ALA A 35 -16.88 -1.28 2.49
CA ALA A 35 -18.28 -1.61 2.68
C ALA A 35 -18.57 -2.10 4.10
N VAL A 36 -17.71 -2.97 4.63
CA VAL A 36 -17.83 -3.49 6.00
C VAL A 36 -17.67 -2.34 7.00
N ARG A 37 -16.68 -1.46 6.80
CA ARG A 37 -16.49 -0.30 7.66
C ARG A 37 -17.71 0.63 7.66
N LEU A 38 -18.27 0.88 6.50
CA LEU A 38 -19.45 1.74 6.37
C LEU A 38 -20.64 1.15 7.10
N ALA A 39 -20.89 -0.16 6.93
CA ALA A 39 -21.98 -0.86 7.61
C ALA A 39 -21.79 -0.81 9.14
N ASP A 40 -20.57 -1.01 9.61
CA ASP A 40 -20.23 -0.97 11.03
C ASP A 40 -20.47 0.42 11.62
N VAL A 41 -20.04 1.46 10.93
CA VAL A 41 -20.24 2.85 11.38
C VAL A 41 -21.72 3.21 11.43
N LYS A 42 -22.50 2.79 10.45
CA LYS A 42 -23.95 3.04 10.42
C LYS A 42 -24.68 2.35 11.57
N ALA A 43 -24.16 1.23 12.06
CA ALA A 43 -24.75 0.47 13.17
C ALA A 43 -24.34 1.01 14.54
N GLN A 44 -23.33 1.87 14.61
CA GLN A 44 -22.83 2.43 15.86
C GLN A 44 -23.64 3.63 16.32
N SER A 45 -23.34 4.13 17.52
CA SER A 45 -23.97 5.33 18.06
C SER A 45 -23.70 6.54 17.16
N PRO A 46 -24.54 7.60 17.22
CA PRO A 46 -24.37 8.75 16.35
C PRO A 46 -23.10 9.58 16.60
N TYR A 47 -22.36 9.28 17.68
CA TYR A 47 -21.16 10.05 18.02
C TYR A 47 -20.10 9.89 16.93
N GLN A 48 -19.67 11.04 16.35
CA GLN A 48 -18.67 11.09 15.27
C GLN A 48 -19.02 10.27 14.02
N LYS A 49 -20.28 9.84 13.91
CA LYS A 49 -20.72 9.01 12.78
C LYS A 49 -20.49 9.72 11.44
N ARG A 50 -20.84 11.00 11.36
CA ARG A 50 -20.69 11.80 10.13
C ARG A 50 -19.23 11.87 9.70
N GLU A 51 -18.32 12.15 10.64
CA GLU A 51 -16.89 12.25 10.35
C GLU A 51 -16.32 10.92 9.86
N LYS A 52 -16.76 9.81 10.48
CA LYS A 52 -16.32 8.48 10.08
C LYS A 52 -16.80 8.12 8.69
N ILE A 53 -18.04 8.47 8.35
CA ILE A 53 -18.60 8.23 7.02
C ILE A 53 -17.85 9.06 5.98
N GLU A 54 -17.59 10.32 6.27
CA GLU A 54 -16.84 11.21 5.37
C GLU A 54 -15.43 10.67 5.12
N ASN A 55 -14.77 10.14 6.15
CA ASN A 55 -13.45 9.52 6.00
C ASN A 55 -13.50 8.30 5.08
N ILE A 56 -14.51 7.46 5.22
CA ILE A 56 -14.69 6.27 4.36
C ILE A 56 -14.94 6.68 2.91
N VAL A 57 -15.76 7.70 2.69
CA VAL A 57 -16.04 8.22 1.34
C VAL A 57 -14.75 8.75 0.70
N GLU A 58 -13.95 9.49 1.47
CA GLU A 58 -12.67 10.02 0.98
C GLU A 58 -11.67 8.89 0.66
N MET A 59 -11.60 7.86 1.50
CA MET A 59 -10.76 6.69 1.21
C MET A 59 -11.18 6.01 -0.09
N ARG A 60 -12.48 5.91 -0.34
CA ARG A 60 -13.00 5.33 -1.58
C ARG A 60 -12.59 6.15 -2.80
N ARG A 61 -12.67 7.46 -2.69
CA ARG A 61 -12.26 8.38 -3.75
C ARG A 61 -10.76 8.20 -4.04
N LEU A 62 -9.94 8.18 -3.00
CA LEU A 62 -8.49 7.99 -3.14
C LEU A 62 -8.16 6.63 -3.72
N TYR A 63 -8.87 5.57 -3.31
CA TYR A 63 -8.71 4.23 -3.88
C TYR A 63 -8.95 4.26 -5.40
N GLN A 64 -10.04 4.87 -5.82
CA GLN A 64 -10.37 4.97 -7.23
C GLN A 64 -9.31 5.75 -8.02
N GLU A 65 -8.78 6.83 -7.46
CA GLU A 65 -7.71 7.60 -8.08
C GLU A 65 -6.42 6.78 -8.22
N ILE A 66 -6.06 6.04 -7.18
CA ILE A 66 -4.86 5.19 -7.18
C ILE A 66 -4.97 4.13 -8.27
N ILE A 67 -6.12 3.48 -8.38
CA ILE A 67 -6.37 2.48 -9.42
C ILE A 67 -6.31 3.12 -10.81
N LYS A 68 -6.94 4.27 -10.98
CA LYS A 68 -6.97 4.98 -12.27
C LYS A 68 -5.57 5.40 -12.73
N LYS A 69 -4.74 5.87 -11.80
CA LYS A 69 -3.38 6.30 -12.09
C LYS A 69 -2.39 5.14 -12.14
N GLN A 70 -2.85 3.93 -11.84
CA GLN A 70 -2.01 2.73 -11.80
C GLN A 70 -0.80 2.88 -10.88
N GLU A 71 -0.99 3.56 -9.74
CA GLU A 71 0.06 3.73 -8.74
C GLU A 71 0.47 2.38 -8.13
N CYS A 72 1.74 2.26 -7.79
CA CYS A 72 2.27 1.01 -7.22
C CYS A 72 1.78 0.79 -5.79
N VAL A 73 1.13 -0.34 -5.55
CA VAL A 73 0.70 -0.75 -4.20
C VAL A 73 1.09 -2.20 -3.88
N THR A 74 1.66 -2.93 -4.84
CA THR A 74 2.07 -4.33 -4.65
C THR A 74 3.48 -4.56 -5.19
N LEU A 75 4.11 -5.66 -4.74
CA LEU A 75 5.43 -6.04 -5.22
C LEU A 75 5.48 -6.24 -6.74
N ARG A 76 4.38 -6.72 -7.34
CA ARG A 76 4.31 -6.93 -8.78
C ARG A 76 4.43 -5.65 -9.58
N GLN A 77 4.06 -4.52 -8.99
CA GLN A 77 4.06 -3.23 -9.66
C GLN A 77 5.38 -2.47 -9.49
N LEU A 78 6.32 -3.02 -8.70
CA LEU A 78 7.63 -2.39 -8.56
C LEU A 78 8.39 -2.39 -9.88
N ALA A 79 9.10 -1.30 -10.15
CA ALA A 79 9.90 -1.16 -11.35
C ALA A 79 11.09 -2.12 -11.39
N VAL A 80 11.50 -2.65 -10.24
CA VAL A 80 12.58 -3.64 -10.14
C VAL A 80 12.06 -4.85 -9.39
N GLY A 81 12.60 -6.03 -9.73
CA GLY A 81 12.28 -7.28 -9.05
C GLY A 81 13.55 -7.94 -8.53
N GLY A 82 13.40 -9.19 -8.04
CA GLY A 82 14.52 -9.94 -7.50
C GLY A 82 15.66 -10.10 -8.49
N ARG A 83 15.35 -10.24 -9.78
CA ARG A 83 16.35 -10.42 -10.83
C ARG A 83 17.27 -9.20 -10.94
N GLU A 84 16.71 -8.01 -10.93
CA GLU A 84 17.48 -6.77 -11.00
C GLU A 84 18.37 -6.60 -9.76
N LEU A 85 17.88 -6.99 -8.60
CA LEU A 85 18.65 -6.94 -7.36
C LEU A 85 19.80 -7.94 -7.38
N MET A 86 19.57 -9.14 -7.93
CA MET A 86 20.63 -10.12 -8.09
C MET A 86 21.72 -9.62 -9.07
N ASP A 87 21.32 -8.91 -10.11
CA ASP A 87 22.26 -8.30 -11.05
C ASP A 87 23.13 -7.24 -10.37
N LEU A 88 22.63 -6.63 -9.31
CA LEU A 88 23.38 -5.64 -8.52
C LEU A 88 24.32 -6.32 -7.50
N GLY A 89 24.29 -7.64 -7.39
CA GLY A 89 25.16 -8.38 -6.49
C GLY A 89 24.49 -9.00 -5.28
N MET A 90 23.17 -8.87 -5.14
CA MET A 90 22.44 -9.51 -4.05
C MET A 90 22.28 -11.00 -4.32
N LYS A 91 22.38 -11.81 -3.28
CA LYS A 91 22.13 -13.23 -3.37
C LYS A 91 20.64 -13.53 -3.14
N PRO A 92 20.07 -14.55 -3.82
CA PRO A 92 18.69 -14.95 -3.55
C PRO A 92 18.54 -15.43 -2.12
N GLY A 93 17.35 -15.17 -1.53
CA GLY A 93 17.07 -15.60 -0.18
C GLY A 93 16.33 -14.54 0.60
N ARG A 94 16.42 -14.65 1.93
CA ARG A 94 15.68 -13.76 2.86
C ARG A 94 16.06 -12.28 2.69
N GLU A 95 17.33 -11.98 2.48
CA GLU A 95 17.80 -10.62 2.30
C GLU A 95 17.21 -9.97 1.06
N LEU A 96 17.09 -10.74 -0.02
CA LEU A 96 16.49 -10.27 -1.27
C LEU A 96 15.00 -9.90 -1.04
N GLY A 97 14.26 -10.79 -0.36
CA GLY A 97 12.86 -10.53 -0.02
C GLY A 97 12.69 -9.32 0.88
N SER A 98 13.57 -9.16 1.87
CA SER A 98 13.55 -8.00 2.77
C SER A 98 13.81 -6.71 2.01
N MET A 99 14.74 -6.70 1.07
CA MET A 99 15.04 -5.53 0.25
C MET A 99 13.85 -5.16 -0.63
N LEU A 100 13.19 -6.15 -1.24
CA LEU A 100 12.00 -5.88 -2.06
C LEU A 100 10.88 -5.27 -1.22
N SER A 101 10.67 -5.76 0.00
CA SER A 101 9.68 -5.19 0.92
C SER A 101 10.03 -3.75 1.30
N GLU A 102 11.30 -3.47 1.53
CA GLU A 102 11.78 -2.12 1.84
C GLU A 102 11.55 -1.17 0.66
N LEU A 103 11.83 -1.63 -0.56
CA LEU A 103 11.58 -0.84 -1.76
C LEU A 103 10.09 -0.56 -1.94
N LEU A 104 9.24 -1.53 -1.66
CA LEU A 104 7.80 -1.34 -1.74
C LEU A 104 7.33 -0.27 -0.74
N GLU A 105 7.80 -0.31 0.51
CA GLU A 105 7.48 0.71 1.50
C GLU A 105 7.91 2.10 1.04
N TYR A 106 9.09 2.19 0.44
CA TYR A 106 9.63 3.43 -0.10
C TYR A 106 8.72 4.00 -1.20
N VAL A 107 8.22 3.13 -2.08
CA VAL A 107 7.31 3.53 -3.17
C VAL A 107 5.90 3.82 -2.66
N LEU A 108 5.42 3.10 -1.64
CA LEU A 108 4.11 3.36 -1.05
C LEU A 108 4.02 4.78 -0.46
N ASP A 109 5.14 5.28 0.05
CA ASP A 109 5.20 6.66 0.54
C ASP A 109 5.06 7.68 -0.60
N ASP A 110 5.63 7.38 -1.76
CA ASP A 110 5.59 8.27 -2.92
C ASP A 110 5.69 7.44 -4.21
N PRO A 111 4.59 7.31 -4.98
CA PRO A 111 4.59 6.49 -6.19
C PRO A 111 5.58 6.97 -7.27
N ALA A 112 5.99 8.24 -7.23
CA ALA A 112 6.97 8.77 -8.17
C ALA A 112 8.34 8.11 -8.00
N ARG A 113 8.59 7.46 -6.86
CA ARG A 113 9.83 6.72 -6.59
C ARG A 113 9.88 5.37 -7.31
N ASN A 114 8.77 4.94 -7.91
CA ASN A 114 8.73 3.65 -8.62
C ASN A 114 9.38 3.78 -10.00
N ASP A 115 10.68 3.91 -10.00
CA ASP A 115 11.51 4.07 -11.18
C ASP A 115 12.74 3.18 -11.03
N LYS A 116 13.12 2.46 -12.08
CA LYS A 116 14.23 1.52 -12.03
C LYS A 116 15.52 2.19 -11.57
N GLU A 117 15.83 3.37 -12.10
CA GLU A 117 17.06 4.09 -11.75
C GLU A 117 17.04 4.53 -10.28
N ILE A 118 15.90 5.06 -9.81
CA ILE A 118 15.74 5.51 -8.44
C ILE A 118 15.89 4.34 -7.47
N LEU A 119 15.21 3.23 -7.78
CA LEU A 119 15.24 2.05 -6.91
C LEU A 119 16.61 1.37 -6.92
N CYS A 120 17.27 1.29 -8.07
CA CYS A 120 18.62 0.74 -8.14
C CYS A 120 19.61 1.60 -7.37
N ALA A 121 19.50 2.93 -7.45
CA ALA A 121 20.33 3.85 -6.69
C ALA A 121 20.14 3.67 -5.18
N TYR A 122 18.89 3.47 -4.75
CA TYR A 122 18.56 3.20 -3.35
C TYR A 122 19.25 1.92 -2.86
N VAL A 123 19.16 0.85 -3.63
CA VAL A 123 19.77 -0.43 -3.29
C VAL A 123 21.29 -0.32 -3.24
N LYS A 124 21.90 0.32 -4.23
CA LYS A 124 23.36 0.51 -4.27
C LYS A 124 23.85 1.29 -3.05
N ASN A 125 23.11 2.32 -2.66
CA ASN A 125 23.46 3.13 -1.49
C ASN A 125 23.38 2.29 -0.20
N LYS A 126 22.34 1.46 -0.07
CA LYS A 126 22.17 0.57 1.08
C LYS A 126 23.27 -0.49 1.16
N LEU A 127 23.72 -1.00 0.02
CA LEU A 127 24.73 -2.05 -0.05
C LEU A 127 26.15 -1.49 -0.10
N ASN A 128 26.30 -0.17 -0.12
CA ASN A 128 27.61 0.51 -0.25
C ASN A 128 28.33 0.14 -1.56
N LEU A 129 27.59 0.03 -2.63
CA LEU A 129 28.14 -0.26 -3.96
C LEU A 129 28.50 1.00 -4.75
#